data_019dabfa433da5d2c2f32df2906638e6
#
_entry.id   019dabfa433da5d2c2f32df2906638e6
#
_cell.length_a   1.000
_cell.length_b   1.000
_cell.length_c   1.000
_cell.angle_alpha   90.00
_cell.angle_beta   90.00
_cell.angle_gamma   90.00
#
_symmetry.space_group_name_H-M   'P 1'
#
loop_
_entity.id
_entity.type
_entity.pdbx_description
1 polymer ?
#
loop_
_entity_poly.entity_id
_entity_poly.type
_entity_poly.pdbx_seq_one_letter_code
_entity_poly.pdbx_strand_id
1 'polypeptide(L)'
;TGLAFSFGGGMVNVCLANLSIPVTTFSIARGGDWIDKQAARAVGESVSAVTGWKESYLDLDKRENLSRMEQALSIYYDILLDYVVGHLKTELEKSAVHLENPLTVVVSGGTAKPTGFLKRFQEALQRFQLPIELGEVRLAPQLLHSVTKGALIAAIVDESKKQQKE
;
A
#
# COMPACT_ATOMS: atom_id res chain seq x y z
N THR A 1 12.60 -7.10 -10.57
CA THR A 1 12.12 -7.87 -9.41
C THR A 1 11.79 -6.90 -8.29
N GLY A 2 10.64 -7.08 -7.63
CA GLY A 2 10.23 -6.21 -6.53
C GLY A 2 8.81 -6.48 -6.04
N LEU A 3 8.45 -5.81 -4.96
CA LEU A 3 7.15 -5.90 -4.32
C LEU A 3 6.43 -4.55 -4.44
N ALA A 4 5.25 -4.53 -5.01
CA ALA A 4 4.47 -3.33 -5.22
C ALA A 4 3.18 -3.36 -4.39
N PHE A 5 2.87 -2.21 -3.75
CA PHE A 5 1.62 -1.96 -3.04
C PHE A 5 0.88 -0.79 -3.66
N SER A 6 -0.42 -0.95 -3.87
CA SER A 6 -1.32 0.14 -4.24
C SER A 6 -2.39 0.32 -3.17
N PHE A 7 -2.23 1.32 -2.31
CA PHE A 7 -3.16 1.66 -1.24
C PHE A 7 -4.27 2.58 -1.77
N GLY A 8 -5.34 1.98 -2.27
CA GLY A 8 -6.52 2.68 -2.78
C GLY A 8 -7.54 3.03 -1.70
N GLY A 9 -8.64 3.66 -2.10
CA GLY A 9 -9.79 3.94 -1.23
C GLY A 9 -10.48 2.66 -0.79
N GLY A 10 -10.94 1.85 -1.73
CA GLY A 10 -11.69 0.62 -1.45
C GLY A 10 -10.85 -0.60 -1.12
N MET A 11 -9.61 -0.69 -1.63
CA MET A 11 -8.76 -1.87 -1.49
C MET A 11 -7.28 -1.55 -1.52
N VAL A 12 -6.49 -2.50 -1.00
CA VAL A 12 -5.03 -2.55 -1.20
C VAL A 12 -4.71 -3.70 -2.13
N ASN A 13 -3.99 -3.41 -3.22
CA ASN A 13 -3.49 -4.41 -4.15
C ASN A 13 -2.00 -4.63 -3.93
N VAL A 14 -1.57 -5.88 -3.96
CA VAL A 14 -0.18 -6.28 -3.78
C VAL A 14 0.26 -7.15 -4.96
N CYS A 15 1.45 -6.89 -5.45
CA CYS A 15 2.07 -7.67 -6.53
C CYS A 15 3.54 -7.91 -6.21
N LEU A 16 3.93 -9.16 -6.14
CA LEU A 16 5.32 -9.60 -6.20
C LEU A 16 5.64 -9.95 -7.65
N ALA A 17 6.62 -9.28 -8.23
CA ALA A 17 7.08 -9.55 -9.58
C ALA A 17 8.56 -9.97 -9.57
N ASN A 18 8.89 -11.00 -10.36
CA ASN A 18 10.26 -11.41 -10.64
C ASN A 18 10.55 -11.20 -12.11
N LEU A 19 11.61 -10.43 -12.43
CA LEU A 19 11.99 -10.09 -13.81
C LEU A 19 10.81 -9.58 -14.65
N SER A 20 10.00 -8.69 -14.08
CA SER A 20 8.78 -8.11 -14.67
C SER A 20 7.62 -9.11 -14.88
N ILE A 21 7.72 -10.34 -14.39
CA ILE A 21 6.65 -11.33 -14.43
C ILE A 21 5.98 -11.38 -13.06
N PRO A 22 4.65 -11.17 -12.96
CA PRO A 22 3.92 -11.34 -11.71
C PRO A 22 4.04 -12.77 -11.20
N VAL A 23 4.54 -12.94 -9.97
CA VAL A 23 4.67 -14.22 -9.29
C VAL A 23 3.48 -14.47 -8.36
N THR A 24 3.15 -13.44 -7.58
CA THR A 24 2.02 -13.49 -6.65
C THR A 24 1.29 -12.16 -6.70
N THR A 25 -0.03 -12.21 -6.83
CA THR A 25 -0.89 -11.04 -6.76
C THR A 25 -2.09 -11.33 -5.87
N PHE A 26 -2.44 -10.39 -5.02
CA PHE A 26 -3.65 -10.48 -4.20
C PHE A 26 -4.19 -9.09 -3.88
N SER A 27 -5.46 -9.06 -3.46
CA SER A 27 -6.15 -7.83 -3.07
C SER A 27 -6.78 -7.99 -1.71
N ILE A 28 -6.73 -6.93 -0.93
CA ILE A 28 -7.33 -6.82 0.40
C ILE A 28 -8.48 -5.83 0.30
N ALA A 29 -9.71 -6.25 0.58
CA ALA A 29 -10.92 -5.42 0.49
C ALA A 29 -11.03 -4.42 1.67
N ARG A 30 -9.92 -3.75 1.98
CA ARG A 30 -9.81 -2.64 2.94
C ARG A 30 -8.86 -1.60 2.37
N GLY A 31 -9.20 -0.34 2.51
CA GLY A 31 -8.38 0.79 2.07
C GLY A 31 -8.74 2.06 2.82
N GLY A 32 -8.52 3.22 2.21
CA GLY A 32 -8.78 4.53 2.83
C GLY A 32 -10.21 4.73 3.30
N ASP A 33 -11.20 4.24 2.52
CA ASP A 33 -12.62 4.34 2.87
C ASP A 33 -12.98 3.53 4.13
N TRP A 34 -12.29 2.41 4.36
CA TRP A 34 -12.44 1.65 5.58
C TRP A 34 -11.91 2.43 6.79
N ILE A 35 -10.74 3.07 6.67
CA ILE A 35 -10.18 3.94 7.71
C ILE A 35 -11.18 5.05 8.04
N ASP A 36 -11.71 5.75 7.03
CA ASP A 36 -12.63 6.86 7.20
C ASP A 36 -13.90 6.44 7.93
N LYS A 37 -14.49 5.31 7.54
CA LYS A 37 -15.68 4.77 8.18
C LYS A 37 -15.45 4.41 9.65
N GLN A 38 -14.30 3.80 9.97
CA GLN A 38 -14.01 3.43 11.36
C GLN A 38 -13.70 4.67 12.21
N ALA A 39 -12.88 5.60 11.70
CA ALA A 39 -12.58 6.84 12.40
C ALA A 39 -13.85 7.69 12.64
N ALA A 40 -14.72 7.81 11.62
CA ALA A 40 -16.00 8.53 11.74
C ALA A 40 -16.87 7.97 12.87
N ARG A 41 -16.98 6.65 12.96
CA ARG A 41 -17.70 5.98 14.07
C ARG A 41 -17.06 6.25 15.43
N ALA A 42 -15.74 6.24 15.50
CA ALA A 42 -15.01 6.44 16.75
C ALA A 42 -15.11 7.88 17.30
N VAL A 43 -15.20 8.87 16.41
CA VAL A 43 -15.28 10.29 16.81
C VAL A 43 -16.69 10.86 16.81
N GLY A 44 -17.67 10.16 16.21
CA GLY A 44 -19.06 10.60 16.11
C GLY A 44 -19.30 11.63 15.00
N GLU A 45 -18.49 11.59 13.93
CA GLU A 45 -18.56 12.50 12.80
C GLU A 45 -19.09 11.80 11.53
N SER A 46 -19.44 12.58 10.50
CA SER A 46 -19.77 12.01 9.20
C SER A 46 -18.51 11.50 8.47
N VAL A 47 -18.65 10.46 7.66
CA VAL A 47 -17.54 9.91 6.87
C VAL A 47 -16.94 10.97 5.96
N SER A 48 -17.77 11.81 5.32
CA SER A 48 -17.30 12.87 4.43
C SER A 48 -16.48 13.94 5.15
N ALA A 49 -16.85 14.30 6.39
CA ALA A 49 -16.06 15.22 7.21
C ALA A 49 -14.68 14.63 7.55
N VAL A 50 -14.65 13.35 7.94
CA VAL A 50 -13.39 12.65 8.24
C VAL A 50 -12.51 12.54 7.00
N THR A 51 -13.08 12.16 5.84
CA THR A 51 -12.34 12.07 4.57
C THR A 51 -11.73 13.43 4.21
N GLY A 52 -12.52 14.50 4.21
CA GLY A 52 -12.03 15.85 3.90
C GLY A 52 -10.93 16.32 4.85
N TRP A 53 -11.09 16.03 6.14
CA TRP A 53 -10.08 16.36 7.15
C TRP A 53 -8.78 15.54 6.92
N LYS A 54 -8.90 14.23 6.72
CA LYS A 54 -7.77 13.33 6.42
C LYS A 54 -6.96 13.80 5.21
N GLU A 55 -7.65 14.11 4.12
CA GLU A 55 -7.00 14.52 2.87
C GLU A 55 -6.27 15.87 2.95
N SER A 56 -6.74 16.75 3.85
CA SER A 56 -6.23 18.11 3.95
C SER A 56 -5.19 18.30 5.07
N TYR A 57 -5.30 17.55 6.17
CA TYR A 57 -4.58 17.91 7.41
C TYR A 57 -3.85 16.75 8.08
N LEU A 58 -4.08 15.50 7.67
CA LEU A 58 -3.50 14.36 8.38
C LEU A 58 -1.98 14.31 8.22
N ASP A 59 -1.31 14.34 9.38
CA ASP A 59 0.11 14.07 9.53
C ASP A 59 0.31 12.88 10.47
N LEU A 60 0.76 11.76 9.90
CA LEU A 60 1.01 10.52 10.63
C LEU A 60 2.35 10.52 11.38
N ASP A 61 3.24 11.48 11.14
CA ASP A 61 4.47 11.67 11.93
C ASP A 61 4.20 12.30 13.29
N LYS A 62 3.10 13.05 13.42
CA LYS A 62 2.67 13.62 14.69
C LYS A 62 2.31 12.51 15.68
N ARG A 63 2.92 12.50 16.87
CA ARG A 63 2.74 11.47 17.91
C ARG A 63 2.17 12.01 19.22
N GLU A 64 2.26 13.33 19.45
CA GLU A 64 1.86 13.98 20.69
C GLU A 64 0.80 15.05 20.43
N ASN A 65 0.02 15.37 21.45
CA ASN A 65 -1.04 16.39 21.42
C ASN A 65 -2.03 16.16 20.25
N LEU A 66 -2.37 14.91 20.01
CA LEU A 66 -3.31 14.52 18.96
C LEU A 66 -4.74 14.87 19.38
N SER A 67 -5.50 15.50 18.48
CA SER A 67 -6.96 15.60 18.59
C SER A 67 -7.61 14.22 18.53
N ARG A 68 -8.88 14.10 18.93
CA ARG A 68 -9.62 12.83 18.80
C ARG A 68 -9.66 12.29 17.37
N MET A 69 -9.75 13.19 16.38
CA MET A 69 -9.73 12.86 14.96
C MET A 69 -8.37 12.26 14.54
N GLU A 70 -7.27 12.94 14.91
CA GLU A 70 -5.92 12.47 14.62
C GLU A 70 -5.62 11.12 15.29
N GLN A 71 -6.06 10.95 16.53
CA GLN A 71 -5.91 9.67 17.25
C GLN A 71 -6.66 8.55 16.54
N ALA A 72 -7.93 8.76 16.20
CA ALA A 72 -8.73 7.75 15.53
C ALA A 72 -8.13 7.37 14.17
N LEU A 73 -7.80 8.34 13.33
CA LEU A 73 -7.16 8.09 12.04
C LEU A 73 -5.83 7.37 12.19
N SER A 74 -4.96 7.82 13.11
CA SER A 74 -3.68 7.20 13.40
C SER A 74 -3.82 5.71 13.75
N ILE A 75 -4.74 5.37 14.66
CA ILE A 75 -5.00 3.99 15.08
C ILE A 75 -5.48 3.14 13.89
N TYR A 76 -6.43 3.64 13.10
CA TYR A 76 -6.96 2.85 11.99
C TYR A 76 -5.99 2.73 10.80
N TYR A 77 -5.07 3.67 10.62
CA TYR A 77 -3.93 3.49 9.72
C TYR A 77 -3.03 2.36 10.18
N ASP A 78 -2.64 2.35 11.46
CA ASP A 78 -1.78 1.29 12.01
C ASP A 78 -2.46 -0.09 11.89
N ILE A 79 -3.75 -0.19 12.19
CA ILE A 79 -4.53 -1.43 12.04
C ILE A 79 -4.56 -1.88 10.56
N LEU A 80 -4.76 -0.96 9.61
CA LEU A 80 -4.73 -1.31 8.19
C LEU A 80 -3.36 -1.83 7.77
N LEU A 81 -2.28 -1.14 8.17
CA LEU A 81 -0.92 -1.51 7.82
C LEU A 81 -0.55 -2.88 8.39
N ASP A 82 -0.86 -3.13 9.65
CA ASP A 82 -0.62 -4.43 10.29
C ASP A 82 -1.41 -5.56 9.62
N TYR A 83 -2.66 -5.28 9.26
CA TYR A 83 -3.50 -6.24 8.54
C TYR A 83 -2.93 -6.56 7.15
N VAL A 84 -2.47 -5.56 6.41
CA VAL A 84 -1.87 -5.73 5.07
C VAL A 84 -0.58 -6.52 5.15
N VAL A 85 0.31 -6.19 6.10
CA VAL A 85 1.59 -6.88 6.24
C VAL A 85 1.42 -8.30 6.77
N GLY A 86 0.48 -8.52 7.70
CA GLY A 86 0.14 -9.86 8.17
C GLY A 86 -0.40 -10.75 7.05
N HIS A 87 -1.24 -10.19 6.17
CA HIS A 87 -1.75 -10.91 5.01
C HIS A 87 -0.64 -11.21 3.98
N LEU A 88 0.25 -10.23 3.73
CA LEU A 88 1.43 -10.44 2.89
C LEU A 88 2.28 -11.61 3.41
N LYS A 89 2.57 -11.66 4.72
CA LYS A 89 3.32 -12.76 5.31
C LYS A 89 2.68 -14.11 5.00
N THR A 90 1.37 -14.22 5.22
CA THR A 90 0.62 -15.46 4.94
C THR A 90 0.71 -15.88 3.47
N GLU A 91 0.59 -14.93 2.53
CA GLU A 91 0.68 -15.23 1.10
C GLU A 91 2.10 -15.61 0.66
N LEU A 92 3.12 -14.98 1.22
CA LEU A 92 4.51 -15.33 0.96
C LEU A 92 4.89 -16.72 1.50
N GLU A 93 4.40 -17.07 2.68
CA GLU A 93 4.61 -18.42 3.27
C GLU A 93 3.97 -19.52 2.42
N LYS A 94 2.82 -19.25 1.79
CA LYS A 94 2.16 -20.20 0.87
C LYS A 94 2.91 -20.36 -0.46
N SER A 95 3.49 -19.28 -0.96
CA SER A 95 4.05 -19.26 -2.32
C SER A 95 5.43 -19.91 -2.44
N ALA A 96 6.11 -20.23 -1.33
CA ALA A 96 7.45 -20.82 -1.26
C ALA A 96 8.48 -20.15 -2.21
N VAL A 97 8.32 -18.82 -2.43
CA VAL A 97 9.19 -18.06 -3.33
C VAL A 97 10.56 -17.86 -2.67
N HIS A 98 11.61 -18.37 -3.30
CA HIS A 98 12.98 -18.08 -2.93
C HIS A 98 13.54 -17.00 -3.85
N LEU A 99 14.00 -15.90 -3.28
CA LEU A 99 14.60 -14.78 -4.00
C LEU A 99 16.00 -14.54 -3.46
N GLU A 100 16.97 -14.49 -4.35
CA GLU A 100 18.40 -14.39 -3.98
C GLU A 100 18.81 -13.00 -3.49
N ASN A 101 18.03 -11.96 -3.79
CA ASN A 101 18.37 -10.58 -3.48
C ASN A 101 17.26 -9.88 -2.71
N PRO A 102 17.61 -8.89 -1.85
CA PRO A 102 16.62 -8.06 -1.18
C PRO A 102 15.66 -7.37 -2.15
N LEU A 103 14.36 -7.41 -1.83
CA LEU A 103 13.33 -6.84 -2.70
C LEU A 103 13.14 -5.35 -2.47
N THR A 104 13.20 -4.57 -3.54
CA THR A 104 12.71 -3.20 -3.52
C THR A 104 11.19 -3.21 -3.37
N VAL A 105 10.69 -2.42 -2.41
CA VAL A 105 9.26 -2.24 -2.15
C VAL A 105 8.81 -0.88 -2.67
N VAL A 106 7.83 -0.87 -3.56
CA VAL A 106 7.26 0.37 -4.11
C VAL A 106 5.83 0.53 -3.66
N VAL A 107 5.52 1.69 -3.07
CA VAL A 107 4.21 2.02 -2.54
C VAL A 107 3.55 3.09 -3.39
N SER A 108 2.28 2.90 -3.74
CA SER A 108 1.45 3.84 -4.49
C SER A 108 0.03 3.94 -3.91
N GLY A 109 -0.79 4.83 -4.47
CA GLY A 109 -2.19 5.01 -4.11
C GLY A 109 -2.46 6.17 -3.15
N GLY A 110 -3.68 6.69 -3.19
CA GLY A 110 -4.07 7.91 -2.46
C GLY A 110 -4.03 7.77 -0.94
N THR A 111 -4.28 6.57 -0.42
CA THR A 111 -4.22 6.29 1.03
C THR A 111 -2.78 6.39 1.58
N ALA A 112 -1.76 6.25 0.71
CA ALA A 112 -0.36 6.41 1.09
C ALA A 112 0.16 7.88 1.04
N LYS A 113 -0.71 8.85 0.71
CA LYS A 113 -0.35 10.25 0.55
C LYS A 113 0.00 11.01 1.84
N PRO A 114 -0.65 10.75 3.01
CA PRO A 114 -0.35 11.50 4.23
C PRO A 114 1.13 11.43 4.62
N THR A 115 1.65 12.55 5.12
CA THR A 115 2.99 12.63 5.72
C THR A 115 3.15 11.54 6.78
N GLY A 116 4.32 10.91 6.86
CA GLY A 116 4.60 9.84 7.82
C GLY A 116 4.07 8.45 7.43
N PHE A 117 3.25 8.32 6.38
CA PHE A 117 2.73 7.01 5.95
C PHE A 117 3.85 6.00 5.69
N LEU A 118 4.84 6.38 4.88
CA LEU A 118 5.93 5.47 4.50
C LEU A 118 6.70 4.96 5.71
N LYS A 119 6.98 5.83 6.67
CA LYS A 119 7.65 5.48 7.91
C LYS A 119 6.85 4.46 8.72
N ARG A 120 5.54 4.68 8.90
CA ARG A 120 4.66 3.73 9.60
C ARG A 120 4.57 2.39 8.87
N PHE A 121 4.54 2.42 7.55
CA PHE A 121 4.55 1.19 6.75
C PHE A 121 5.86 0.42 6.91
N GLN A 122 7.01 1.10 6.92
CA GLN A 122 8.32 0.48 7.22
C GLN A 122 8.35 -0.11 8.64
N GLU A 123 7.84 0.61 9.64
CA GLU A 123 7.70 0.12 11.01
C GLU A 123 6.80 -1.15 11.06
N ALA A 124 5.70 -1.18 10.29
CA ALA A 124 4.85 -2.36 10.19
C ALA A 124 5.60 -3.54 9.54
N LEU A 125 6.30 -3.33 8.42
CA LEU A 125 7.09 -4.37 7.76
C LEU A 125 8.15 -4.97 8.70
N GLN A 126 8.78 -4.16 9.55
CA GLN A 126 9.78 -4.62 10.52
C GLN A 126 9.18 -5.45 11.67
N ARG A 127 7.94 -5.16 12.10
CA ARG A 127 7.26 -5.93 13.15
C ARG A 127 6.94 -7.36 12.74
N PHE A 128 6.71 -7.59 11.45
CA PHE A 128 6.41 -8.91 10.92
C PHE A 128 7.68 -9.55 10.35
N GLN A 129 8.08 -10.68 10.86
CA GLN A 129 9.20 -11.45 10.29
C GLN A 129 8.73 -12.08 8.96
N LEU A 130 9.02 -11.40 7.86
CA LEU A 130 8.68 -11.89 6.52
C LEU A 130 9.69 -12.97 6.08
N PRO A 131 9.25 -13.97 5.28
CA PRO A 131 10.15 -15.04 4.80
C PRO A 131 11.01 -14.59 3.60
N ILE A 132 11.13 -13.29 3.36
CA ILE A 132 11.92 -12.66 2.32
C ILE A 132 12.70 -11.47 2.88
N GLU A 133 13.84 -11.17 2.30
CA GLU A 133 14.61 -9.99 2.64
C GLU A 133 14.07 -8.77 1.87
N LEU A 134 13.82 -7.68 2.60
CA LEU A 134 13.40 -6.41 2.02
C LEU A 134 14.57 -5.45 1.91
N GLY A 135 14.73 -4.83 0.76
CA GLY A 135 15.68 -3.75 0.51
C GLY A 135 15.04 -2.38 0.70
N GLU A 136 15.23 -1.50 -0.28
CA GLU A 136 14.66 -0.15 -0.26
C GLU A 136 13.12 -0.18 -0.24
N VAL A 137 12.50 0.59 0.66
CA VAL A 137 11.05 0.85 0.68
C VAL A 137 10.81 2.31 0.33
N ARG A 138 10.12 2.56 -0.77
CA ARG A 138 9.91 3.93 -1.28
C ARG A 138 8.53 4.17 -1.85
N LEU A 139 8.14 5.43 -1.88
CA LEU A 139 6.95 5.85 -2.61
C LEU A 139 7.21 5.87 -4.12
N ALA A 140 6.18 5.58 -4.89
CA ALA A 140 6.21 5.79 -6.32
C ALA A 140 6.30 7.31 -6.64
N PRO A 141 7.06 7.73 -7.66
CA PRO A 141 7.22 9.16 -8.00
C PRO A 141 5.89 9.86 -8.28
N GLN A 142 4.89 9.15 -8.72
CA GLN A 142 3.54 9.64 -8.97
C GLN A 142 2.52 8.69 -8.33
N LEU A 143 2.25 8.90 -7.05
CA LEU A 143 1.40 8.04 -6.22
C LEU A 143 0.05 7.67 -6.84
N LEU A 144 -0.63 8.63 -7.47
CA LEU A 144 -1.98 8.45 -8.01
C LEU A 144 -2.00 7.85 -9.44
N HIS A 145 -0.89 7.95 -10.17
CA HIS A 145 -0.85 7.54 -11.58
C HIS A 145 -0.02 6.29 -11.85
N SER A 146 0.56 5.67 -10.82
CA SER A 146 1.46 4.53 -10.98
C SER A 146 0.78 3.32 -11.64
N VAL A 147 -0.47 3.02 -11.25
CA VAL A 147 -1.25 1.91 -11.82
C VAL A 147 -1.56 2.17 -13.30
N THR A 148 -2.01 3.38 -13.63
CA THR A 148 -2.33 3.77 -15.02
C THR A 148 -1.09 3.71 -15.91
N LYS A 149 0.06 4.18 -15.41
CA LYS A 149 1.32 4.07 -16.14
C LYS A 149 1.76 2.63 -16.36
N GLY A 150 1.61 1.79 -15.34
CA GLY A 150 1.90 0.37 -15.45
C GLY A 150 1.03 -0.32 -16.51
N ALA A 151 -0.27 -0.01 -16.54
CA ALA A 151 -1.19 -0.53 -17.55
C ALA A 151 -0.82 -0.06 -18.97
N LEU A 152 -0.42 1.19 -19.15
CA LEU A 152 0.04 1.72 -20.43
C LEU A 152 1.31 1.00 -20.92
N ILE A 153 2.28 0.81 -20.03
CA ILE A 153 3.52 0.08 -20.38
C ILE A 153 3.20 -1.37 -20.79
N ALA A 154 2.32 -2.04 -20.05
CA ALA A 154 1.91 -3.40 -20.39
C ALA A 154 1.24 -3.47 -21.78
N ALA A 155 0.36 -2.53 -22.10
CA ALA A 155 -0.28 -2.45 -23.42
C ALA A 155 0.73 -2.24 -24.55
N ILE A 156 1.70 -1.33 -24.39
CA ILE A 156 2.76 -1.07 -25.38
C ILE A 156 3.61 -2.34 -25.62
N VAL A 157 3.96 -3.05 -24.54
CA VAL A 157 4.75 -4.29 -24.65
C VAL A 157 3.97 -5.38 -25.40
N ASP A 158 2.66 -5.50 -25.13
CA ASP A 158 1.81 -6.48 -25.83
C ASP A 158 1.65 -6.17 -27.31
N GLU A 159 1.48 -4.90 -27.69
CA GLU A 159 1.43 -4.49 -29.11
C GLU A 159 2.74 -4.78 -29.82
N SER A 160 3.88 -4.45 -29.20
CA SER A 160 5.20 -4.71 -29.77
C SER A 160 5.45 -6.21 -30.03
N LYS A 161 4.97 -7.09 -29.14
CA LYS A 161 5.08 -8.55 -29.32
C LYS A 161 4.19 -9.08 -30.44
N LYS A 162 3.05 -8.45 -30.71
CA LYS A 162 2.16 -8.85 -31.84
C LYS A 162 2.79 -8.47 -33.18
N GLN A 163 3.38 -7.28 -33.30
CA GLN A 163 4.05 -6.82 -34.53
C GLN A 163 5.29 -7.63 -34.90
N GLN A 164 5.95 -8.29 -33.95
CA GLN A 164 7.09 -9.17 -34.22
C GLN A 164 6.70 -10.60 -34.69
N LYS A 165 5.42 -10.92 -34.64
CA LYS A 165 4.90 -12.24 -35.03
C LYS A 165 4.21 -12.24 -36.40
N GLU A 166 4.05 -11.07 -37.02
CA GLU A 166 3.62 -10.86 -38.39
C GLU A 166 4.83 -10.70 -39.33
#